data_ff1644b6e488fef89cadb59f2ccbcc31
#
_entry.id   ff1644b6e488fef89cadb59f2ccbcc31
#
_cell.length_a   1.000
_cell.length_b   1.000
_cell.length_c   1.000
_cell.angle_alpha   90.00
_cell.angle_beta   90.00
_cell.angle_gamma   90.00
#
_symmetry.space_group_name_H-M   'P 1'
#
loop_
_entity.id
_entity.type
_entity.pdbx_description
1 polymer ?
#
loop_
_entity_poly.entity_id
_entity_poly.type
_entity_poly.pdbx_seq_one_letter_code
_entity_poly.pdbx_strand_id
1 'polypeptide(L)'
;MSSKVTLTITQGKLPGRQYTFDSRTTCILGRSADCYPQLPDDEEHLTISRYHCLLDINPPHIRVRDFGSRNGTYVNDKKIGQRERHQTPEEGAKLIFPEYDLQTDDEIKLGNTVFVVFIEVDKQEIKPPDFLPDTFNIHNHQPNKVNFLDKIKRLLGLAETGDKRLQGIRGYNIVKLLGKGGFGEVYLAQHHQSGNLVALKVMLPAVAADERAIKMFLRETENTKFLQHPHVVKLLDYGFSESIFFFTMEYCNRGTVWDLMEHLGGRLSVDVAVPIILQVLDGLSYAHNAEIPYIKLADNGFGKGRGLVHRDLKPSNIFLSYVDGKVVAKIGDYGLSKAFDLAGLSGFTFTGSKAGSPAFMPRQQVLEFKYAQPEVDVWAAAASLYNMLTGYLPRNFTGDPWLAVLQNHPVPILLRDDSIPKALAEVIDLGLVEKPEIYFKSAVDFKKALLSSI
;
A
#
# COMPACT_ATOMS: atom_id res chain seq x y z
N MET A 1 -17.85 -0.35 -20.60
CA MET A 1 -17.98 0.97 -19.90
C MET A 1 -17.30 0.82 -18.55
N SER A 2 -16.59 1.81 -18.02
CA SER A 2 -15.95 1.69 -16.71
C SER A 2 -17.02 1.70 -15.60
N SER A 3 -16.80 0.90 -14.55
CA SER A 3 -17.67 0.94 -13.36
C SER A 3 -17.68 2.35 -12.76
N LYS A 4 -18.81 2.76 -12.18
CA LYS A 4 -19.01 4.09 -11.58
C LYS A 4 -19.69 4.00 -10.23
N VAL A 5 -19.38 4.95 -9.37
CA VAL A 5 -20.07 5.17 -8.09
C VAL A 5 -20.69 6.56 -8.13
N THR A 6 -21.96 6.67 -7.85
CA THR A 6 -22.69 7.95 -7.78
C THR A 6 -23.28 8.11 -6.38
N LEU A 7 -23.03 9.25 -5.76
CA LEU A 7 -23.67 9.69 -4.53
C LEU A 7 -24.74 10.73 -4.86
N THR A 8 -25.97 10.45 -4.51
CA THR A 8 -27.09 11.37 -4.74
C THR A 8 -27.62 11.88 -3.41
N ILE A 9 -27.69 13.20 -3.23
CA ILE A 9 -28.37 13.78 -2.07
C ILE A 9 -29.88 13.60 -2.22
N THR A 10 -30.49 12.88 -1.29
CA THR A 10 -31.93 12.61 -1.26
C THR A 10 -32.66 13.44 -0.22
N GLN A 11 -31.97 13.82 0.87
CA GLN A 11 -32.53 14.67 1.92
C GLN A 11 -31.57 15.80 2.28
N GLY A 12 -32.07 16.92 2.73
CA GLY A 12 -31.34 18.15 3.06
C GLY A 12 -31.67 19.27 2.09
N LYS A 13 -30.76 20.23 1.95
CA LYS A 13 -31.00 21.47 1.15
C LYS A 13 -30.57 21.37 -0.31
N LEU A 14 -29.91 20.29 -0.71
CA LEU A 14 -29.44 20.09 -2.08
C LEU A 14 -29.99 18.79 -2.69
N PRO A 15 -31.30 18.49 -2.57
CA PRO A 15 -31.86 17.25 -3.06
C PRO A 15 -31.65 17.13 -4.57
N GLY A 16 -31.28 15.95 -5.03
CA GLY A 16 -31.02 15.65 -6.44
C GLY A 16 -29.59 15.99 -6.90
N ARG A 17 -28.76 16.64 -6.07
CA ARG A 17 -27.36 16.85 -6.42
C ARG A 17 -26.60 15.53 -6.42
N GLN A 18 -25.83 15.30 -7.49
CA GLN A 18 -25.08 14.07 -7.71
C GLN A 18 -23.56 14.32 -7.78
N TYR A 19 -22.81 13.35 -7.28
CA TYR A 19 -21.35 13.31 -7.37
C TYR A 19 -20.99 11.93 -7.93
N THR A 20 -20.40 11.90 -9.13
CA THR A 20 -20.06 10.66 -9.83
C THR A 20 -18.55 10.47 -9.85
N PHE A 21 -18.12 9.27 -9.54
CA PHE A 21 -16.73 8.85 -9.50
C PHE A 21 -16.56 7.66 -10.47
N ASP A 22 -15.69 7.81 -11.46
CA ASP A 22 -15.34 6.79 -12.45
C ASP A 22 -13.91 6.29 -12.32
N SER A 23 -13.17 6.86 -11.36
CA SER A 23 -11.78 6.56 -11.07
C SER A 23 -11.56 6.50 -9.56
N ARG A 24 -10.44 5.93 -9.14
CA ARG A 24 -10.10 5.85 -7.72
C ARG A 24 -9.97 7.24 -7.13
N THR A 25 -10.73 7.48 -6.05
CA THR A 25 -10.77 8.75 -5.35
C THR A 25 -10.90 8.49 -3.85
N THR A 26 -10.01 9.07 -3.06
CA THR A 26 -10.20 9.20 -1.61
C THR A 26 -10.48 10.66 -1.30
N CYS A 27 -11.58 10.93 -0.62
CA CYS A 27 -12.01 12.29 -0.36
C CYS A 27 -12.69 12.41 1.00
N ILE A 28 -12.66 13.62 1.55
CA ILE A 28 -13.37 13.95 2.78
C ILE A 28 -14.64 14.69 2.39
N LEU A 29 -15.77 14.20 2.90
CA LEU A 29 -17.07 14.85 2.79
C LEU A 29 -17.27 15.75 4.00
N GLY A 30 -17.60 17.01 3.77
CA GLY A 30 -17.79 17.99 4.84
C GLY A 30 -18.07 19.39 4.31
N ARG A 31 -17.99 20.39 5.22
CA ARG A 31 -18.26 21.80 4.89
C ARG A 31 -17.02 22.59 4.51
N SER A 32 -15.83 22.08 4.78
CA SER A 32 -14.58 22.79 4.46
C SER A 32 -14.41 22.97 2.94
N ALA A 33 -13.80 24.07 2.52
CA ALA A 33 -13.60 24.39 1.11
C ALA A 33 -12.70 23.39 0.37
N ASP A 34 -11.91 22.63 1.11
CA ASP A 34 -11.03 21.55 0.62
C ASP A 34 -11.67 20.16 0.63
N CYS A 35 -12.96 20.07 1.04
CA CYS A 35 -13.72 18.84 0.98
C CYS A 35 -14.30 18.60 -0.43
N TYR A 36 -14.35 17.31 -0.81
CA TYR A 36 -15.10 16.88 -1.98
C TYR A 36 -15.76 15.52 -1.70
N PRO A 37 -17.09 15.41 -1.77
CA PRO A 37 -18.11 16.46 -1.96
C PRO A 37 -18.08 17.56 -0.89
N GLN A 38 -18.09 18.81 -1.32
CA GLN A 38 -18.24 19.95 -0.42
C GLN A 38 -19.72 20.27 -0.19
N LEU A 39 -20.11 20.36 1.08
CA LEU A 39 -21.41 20.89 1.49
C LEU A 39 -21.28 22.38 1.86
N PRO A 40 -22.33 23.18 1.69
CA PRO A 40 -22.29 24.60 2.05
C PRO A 40 -21.89 24.85 3.51
N ASP A 41 -21.14 25.91 3.74
CA ASP A 41 -20.79 26.37 5.09
C ASP A 41 -21.78 27.46 5.55
N ASP A 42 -23.05 27.06 5.77
CA ASP A 42 -24.17 27.90 6.16
C ASP A 42 -24.82 27.39 7.46
N GLU A 43 -25.80 28.15 7.98
CA GLU A 43 -26.48 27.82 9.24
C GLU A 43 -27.18 26.45 9.21
N GLU A 44 -27.66 26.01 8.04
CA GLU A 44 -28.44 24.79 7.89
C GLU A 44 -27.56 23.53 7.90
N HIS A 45 -26.29 23.67 7.51
CA HIS A 45 -25.32 22.59 7.52
C HIS A 45 -24.43 22.58 8.77
N LEU A 46 -24.68 23.41 9.80
CA LEU A 46 -23.88 23.46 11.03
C LEU A 46 -23.82 22.12 11.79
N THR A 47 -24.80 21.24 11.57
CA THR A 47 -24.80 19.88 12.12
C THR A 47 -23.74 18.97 11.47
N ILE A 48 -23.19 19.36 10.33
CA ILE A 48 -22.14 18.63 9.61
C ILE A 48 -20.80 19.25 9.98
N SER A 49 -19.80 18.43 10.31
CA SER A 49 -18.45 18.91 10.62
C SER A 49 -17.75 19.43 9.37
N ARG A 50 -16.76 20.34 9.54
CA ARG A 50 -15.92 20.83 8.44
C ARG A 50 -15.28 19.67 7.68
N TYR A 51 -14.74 18.69 8.41
CA TYR A 51 -14.30 17.40 7.92
C TYR A 51 -15.16 16.36 8.64
N HIS A 52 -16.08 15.68 7.94
CA HIS A 52 -17.09 14.87 8.60
C HIS A 52 -16.82 13.37 8.46
N CYS A 53 -16.77 12.87 7.27
CA CYS A 53 -16.44 11.47 7.00
C CYS A 53 -15.50 11.35 5.80
N LEU A 54 -14.75 10.27 5.79
CA LEU A 54 -13.85 9.90 4.72
C LEU A 54 -14.55 8.88 3.82
N LEU A 55 -14.44 9.09 2.52
CA LEU A 55 -14.87 8.16 1.49
C LEU A 55 -13.64 7.60 0.78
N ASP A 56 -13.53 6.29 0.67
CA ASP A 56 -12.59 5.60 -0.21
C ASP A 56 -13.38 4.95 -1.33
N ILE A 57 -13.22 5.50 -2.51
CA ILE A 57 -13.97 5.12 -3.71
C ILE A 57 -12.99 4.54 -4.71
N ASN A 58 -13.21 3.29 -5.09
CA ASN A 58 -12.50 2.62 -6.15
C ASN A 58 -13.53 1.83 -6.96
N PRO A 59 -14.22 2.47 -7.92
CA PRO A 59 -15.36 1.87 -8.59
C PRO A 59 -15.09 0.44 -9.07
N PRO A 60 -15.97 -0.51 -8.78
CA PRO A 60 -17.31 -0.35 -8.21
C PRO A 60 -17.41 -0.31 -6.68
N HIS A 61 -16.30 -0.17 -5.95
CA HIS A 61 -16.30 -0.15 -4.50
C HIS A 61 -16.37 1.25 -3.93
N ILE A 62 -17.07 1.39 -2.81
CA ILE A 62 -17.07 2.57 -1.96
C ILE A 62 -17.10 2.17 -0.50
N ARG A 63 -16.33 2.88 0.32
CA ARG A 63 -16.30 2.77 1.77
C ARG A 63 -16.48 4.11 2.41
N VAL A 64 -17.05 4.08 3.61
CA VAL A 64 -17.18 5.27 4.45
C VAL A 64 -16.61 5.00 5.85
N ARG A 65 -15.98 6.03 6.41
CA ARG A 65 -15.50 6.07 7.80
C ARG A 65 -15.79 7.45 8.39
N ASP A 66 -16.23 7.51 9.64
CA ASP A 66 -16.28 8.78 10.36
C ASP A 66 -14.87 9.38 10.51
N PHE A 67 -14.75 10.69 10.34
CA PHE A 67 -13.48 11.42 10.44
C PHE A 67 -13.42 12.31 11.69
N GLY A 68 -13.92 11.81 12.81
CA GLY A 68 -14.02 12.55 14.08
C GLY A 68 -15.11 13.61 14.03
N SER A 69 -16.25 13.30 13.44
CA SER A 69 -17.36 14.23 13.35
C SER A 69 -17.96 14.54 14.71
N ARG A 70 -18.60 15.73 14.85
CA ARG A 70 -19.23 16.17 16.10
C ARG A 70 -20.54 15.46 16.37
N ASN A 71 -21.33 15.19 15.32
CA ASN A 71 -22.69 14.66 15.45
C ASN A 71 -22.84 13.22 14.94
N GLY A 72 -21.76 12.64 14.42
CA GLY A 72 -21.72 11.26 13.96
C GLY A 72 -22.07 11.08 12.50
N THR A 73 -21.46 10.05 11.91
CA THR A 73 -21.78 9.50 10.60
C THR A 73 -22.66 8.27 10.79
N TYR A 74 -23.69 8.14 9.97
CA TYR A 74 -24.61 7.01 10.02
C TYR A 74 -24.65 6.33 8.65
N VAL A 75 -24.73 5.01 8.67
CA VAL A 75 -25.01 4.18 7.48
C VAL A 75 -26.27 3.38 7.76
N ASN A 76 -27.30 3.56 6.93
CA ASN A 76 -28.61 2.91 7.12
C ASN A 76 -29.14 3.09 8.56
N ASP A 77 -29.16 4.34 9.02
CA ASP A 77 -29.52 4.76 10.39
C ASP A 77 -28.63 4.19 11.52
N LYS A 78 -27.65 3.36 11.23
CA LYS A 78 -26.67 2.86 12.21
C LYS A 78 -25.50 3.80 12.32
N LYS A 79 -25.25 4.33 13.53
CA LYS A 79 -24.07 5.18 13.80
C LYS A 79 -22.79 4.37 13.65
N ILE A 80 -21.85 4.87 12.81
CA ILE A 80 -20.57 4.23 12.55
C ILE A 80 -19.38 4.91 13.23
N GLY A 81 -19.55 6.17 13.65
CA GLY A 81 -18.51 6.90 14.39
C GLY A 81 -18.98 8.28 14.82
N GLN A 82 -18.29 8.81 15.84
CA GLN A 82 -18.47 10.16 16.38
C GLN A 82 -17.36 10.42 17.41
N ARG A 83 -16.77 11.63 17.42
CA ARG A 83 -15.89 12.01 18.54
C ARG A 83 -16.69 12.36 19.79
N GLU A 84 -16.08 12.29 20.94
CA GLU A 84 -16.68 12.72 22.17
C GLU A 84 -16.84 14.25 22.24
N ARG A 85 -17.81 14.73 23.02
CA ARG A 85 -18.16 16.16 23.04
C ARG A 85 -17.02 17.06 23.54
N HIS A 86 -16.14 16.55 24.38
CA HIS A 86 -15.00 17.28 24.93
C HIS A 86 -13.76 17.29 24.02
N GLN A 87 -13.73 16.43 22.97
CA GLN A 87 -12.61 16.34 22.06
C GLN A 87 -12.62 17.44 21.02
N THR A 88 -11.44 17.97 20.70
CA THR A 88 -11.26 18.90 19.59
C THR A 88 -11.41 18.19 18.23
N PRO A 89 -11.61 18.92 17.12
CA PRO A 89 -11.61 18.32 15.78
C PRO A 89 -10.31 17.57 15.47
N GLU A 90 -9.17 18.08 15.90
CA GLU A 90 -7.84 17.51 15.67
C GLU A 90 -7.64 16.21 16.48
N GLU A 91 -8.18 16.15 17.71
CA GLU A 91 -8.20 14.91 18.50
C GLU A 91 -9.15 13.88 17.92
N GLY A 92 -10.34 14.31 17.46
CA GLY A 92 -11.32 13.46 16.80
C GLY A 92 -10.78 12.83 15.51
N ALA A 93 -10.03 13.59 14.71
CA ALA A 93 -9.41 13.11 13.47
C ALA A 93 -8.35 12.02 13.69
N LYS A 94 -7.78 11.92 14.91
CA LYS A 94 -6.82 10.86 15.29
C LYS A 94 -7.51 9.57 15.70
N LEU A 95 -8.82 9.57 15.92
CA LEU A 95 -9.57 8.38 16.32
C LEU A 95 -9.73 7.45 15.12
N ILE A 96 -9.57 6.16 15.36
CA ILE A 96 -9.79 5.12 14.35
C ILE A 96 -11.21 4.61 14.49
N PHE A 97 -12.07 5.03 13.59
CA PHE A 97 -13.44 4.52 13.50
C PHE A 97 -13.54 3.33 12.54
N PRO A 98 -14.51 2.42 12.73
CA PRO A 98 -14.74 1.33 11.80
C PRO A 98 -15.04 1.84 10.39
N GLU A 99 -14.60 1.06 9.40
CA GLU A 99 -14.92 1.27 7.99
C GLU A 99 -16.10 0.41 7.59
N TYR A 100 -16.97 0.97 6.73
CA TYR A 100 -18.12 0.29 6.22
C TYR A 100 -18.08 0.26 4.69
N ASP A 101 -18.08 -0.94 4.12
CA ASP A 101 -18.30 -1.13 2.69
C ASP A 101 -19.77 -0.84 2.38
N LEU A 102 -19.99 0.01 1.38
CA LEU A 102 -21.34 0.44 0.97
C LEU A 102 -21.78 -0.29 -0.30
N GLN A 103 -23.08 -0.50 -0.39
CA GLN A 103 -23.77 -1.12 -1.53
C GLN A 103 -24.68 -0.10 -2.22
N THR A 104 -25.18 -0.45 -3.39
CA THR A 104 -26.26 0.30 -4.02
C THR A 104 -27.44 0.37 -3.06
N ASP A 105 -28.09 1.53 -2.99
CA ASP A 105 -29.18 1.91 -2.11
C ASP A 105 -28.81 2.11 -0.63
N ASP A 106 -27.53 1.94 -0.25
CA ASP A 106 -27.11 2.33 1.11
C ASP A 106 -27.17 3.85 1.30
N GLU A 107 -27.60 4.26 2.49
CA GLU A 107 -27.71 5.64 2.89
C GLU A 107 -26.53 6.07 3.80
N ILE A 108 -25.89 7.19 3.46
CA ILE A 108 -24.94 7.88 4.32
C ILE A 108 -25.62 9.14 4.86
N LYS A 109 -25.81 9.22 6.17
CA LYS A 109 -26.45 10.37 6.81
C LYS A 109 -25.45 11.16 7.66
N LEU A 110 -25.42 12.46 7.38
CA LEU A 110 -24.57 13.46 8.05
C LEU A 110 -25.46 14.62 8.52
N GLY A 111 -25.74 14.66 9.81
CA GLY A 111 -26.73 15.62 10.32
C GLY A 111 -28.09 15.46 9.62
N ASN A 112 -28.53 16.50 8.91
CA ASN A 112 -29.81 16.52 8.16
C ASN A 112 -29.64 16.15 6.68
N THR A 113 -28.45 15.85 6.20
CA THR A 113 -28.19 15.51 4.80
C THR A 113 -28.00 14.00 4.66
N VAL A 114 -28.73 13.42 3.69
CA VAL A 114 -28.65 11.99 3.36
C VAL A 114 -28.18 11.84 1.92
N PHE A 115 -27.18 11.01 1.72
CA PHE A 115 -26.70 10.57 0.42
C PHE A 115 -27.10 9.11 0.21
N VAL A 116 -27.61 8.80 -0.98
CA VAL A 116 -27.83 7.42 -1.43
C VAL A 116 -26.73 7.04 -2.40
N VAL A 117 -26.22 5.85 -2.22
CA VAL A 117 -25.16 5.27 -3.04
C VAL A 117 -25.75 4.54 -4.23
N PHE A 118 -25.25 4.79 -5.42
CA PHE A 118 -25.57 4.03 -6.62
C PHE A 118 -24.29 3.53 -7.29
N ILE A 119 -24.20 2.22 -7.56
CA ILE A 119 -23.02 1.57 -8.11
C ILE A 119 -23.37 0.94 -9.46
N GLU A 120 -22.76 1.47 -10.52
CA GLU A 120 -22.82 0.87 -11.86
C GLU A 120 -21.63 -0.08 -12.03
N VAL A 121 -21.92 -1.33 -12.37
CA VAL A 121 -20.89 -2.36 -12.59
C VAL A 121 -20.83 -2.70 -14.08
N ASP A 122 -19.63 -2.72 -14.65
CA ASP A 122 -19.41 -3.25 -15.99
C ASP A 122 -19.60 -4.78 -15.96
N LYS A 123 -20.68 -5.25 -16.60
CA LYS A 123 -21.08 -6.67 -16.59
C LYS A 123 -20.20 -7.54 -17.49
N GLN A 124 -18.87 -7.52 -17.30
CA GLN A 124 -18.07 -8.67 -17.69
C GLN A 124 -17.95 -9.55 -16.46
N GLU A 125 -18.71 -10.64 -16.40
CA GLU A 125 -18.52 -11.70 -15.41
C GLU A 125 -17.11 -12.27 -15.57
N ILE A 126 -16.19 -11.80 -14.74
CA ILE A 126 -14.92 -12.48 -14.55
C ILE A 126 -15.20 -13.52 -13.46
N LYS A 127 -15.38 -14.77 -13.87
CA LYS A 127 -15.34 -15.89 -12.91
C LYS A 127 -14.00 -15.85 -12.20
N PRO A 128 -13.95 -15.96 -10.86
CA PRO A 128 -12.70 -16.18 -10.16
C PRO A 128 -12.00 -17.38 -10.80
N PRO A 129 -10.67 -17.38 -10.95
CA PRO A 129 -9.98 -18.57 -11.40
C PRO A 129 -10.33 -19.73 -10.47
N ASP A 130 -10.47 -20.93 -11.02
CA ASP A 130 -10.77 -22.19 -10.31
C ASP A 130 -9.71 -22.57 -9.24
N PHE A 131 -8.82 -21.65 -8.90
CA PHE A 131 -7.71 -21.80 -7.96
C PHE A 131 -8.00 -21.39 -6.51
N LEU A 132 -9.21 -20.92 -6.19
CA LEU A 132 -9.64 -20.94 -4.81
C LEU A 132 -10.09 -22.37 -4.53
N PRO A 133 -9.28 -23.23 -3.90
CA PRO A 133 -9.74 -24.57 -3.58
C PRO A 133 -10.95 -24.42 -2.65
N ASP A 134 -12.08 -24.96 -3.08
CA ASP A 134 -13.33 -25.06 -2.29
C ASP A 134 -13.14 -25.80 -0.95
N THR A 135 -11.90 -26.18 -0.64
CA THR A 135 -11.55 -27.01 0.51
C THR A 135 -10.43 -26.44 1.37
N PHE A 136 -10.57 -25.20 1.83
CA PHE A 136 -9.99 -24.88 3.13
C PHE A 136 -11.00 -25.26 4.23
N ASN A 137 -11.26 -26.56 4.37
CA ASN A 137 -11.86 -27.12 5.57
C ASN A 137 -10.86 -26.97 6.71
N ILE A 138 -10.83 -25.78 7.32
CA ILE A 138 -10.16 -25.56 8.59
C ILE A 138 -11.12 -26.07 9.69
N HIS A 139 -11.33 -27.39 9.74
CA HIS A 139 -11.93 -28.00 10.90
C HIS A 139 -10.85 -28.26 11.95
N ASN A 140 -10.95 -27.48 13.04
CA ASN A 140 -10.47 -27.79 14.39
C ASN A 140 -9.03 -28.33 14.51
N HIS A 141 -8.03 -27.44 14.31
CA HIS A 141 -6.77 -27.62 15.03
C HIS A 141 -6.60 -26.43 15.98
N GLN A 142 -6.84 -26.67 17.27
CA GLN A 142 -6.30 -25.80 18.30
C GLN A 142 -4.77 -25.74 18.10
N PRO A 143 -4.15 -24.57 18.03
CA PRO A 143 -2.72 -24.48 17.88
C PRO A 143 -2.06 -25.00 19.16
N ASN A 144 -1.52 -26.22 19.09
CA ASN A 144 -0.51 -26.62 20.04
C ASN A 144 0.61 -25.57 19.94
N LYS A 145 1.01 -25.01 21.07
CA LYS A 145 2.10 -24.01 21.23
C LYS A 145 3.49 -24.56 20.86
N VAL A 146 3.62 -25.27 19.74
CA VAL A 146 4.91 -25.59 19.16
C VAL A 146 5.41 -24.31 18.50
N ASN A 147 6.55 -23.83 18.97
CA ASN A 147 7.15 -22.60 18.52
C ASN A 147 7.31 -22.65 16.98
N PHE A 148 6.69 -21.74 16.25
CA PHE A 148 6.70 -21.71 14.78
C PHE A 148 8.11 -21.61 14.21
N LEU A 149 8.98 -20.86 14.86
CA LEU A 149 10.40 -20.80 14.51
C LEU A 149 11.04 -22.19 14.58
N ASP A 150 10.63 -23.04 15.53
CA ASP A 150 11.13 -24.40 15.64
C ASP A 150 10.55 -25.31 14.54
N LYS A 151 9.31 -25.05 14.10
CA LYS A 151 8.70 -25.74 12.97
C LYS A 151 9.39 -25.36 11.66
N ILE A 152 9.66 -24.07 11.41
CA ILE A 152 10.45 -23.62 10.25
C ILE A 152 11.89 -24.13 10.33
N LYS A 153 12.56 -24.01 11.47
CA LYS A 153 13.94 -24.53 11.65
C LYS A 153 13.98 -26.04 11.42
N ARG A 154 12.96 -26.77 11.88
CA ARG A 154 12.85 -28.22 11.66
C ARG A 154 12.62 -28.54 10.18
N LEU A 155 11.76 -27.80 9.48
CA LEU A 155 11.54 -27.95 8.04
C LEU A 155 12.81 -27.59 7.24
N LEU A 156 13.50 -26.52 7.62
CA LEU A 156 14.75 -26.09 6.99
C LEU A 156 15.90 -27.07 7.32
N GLY A 157 16.04 -27.51 8.57
CA GLY A 157 17.06 -28.49 8.98
C GLY A 157 16.91 -29.84 8.29
N LEU A 158 15.69 -30.23 7.95
CA LEU A 158 15.41 -31.46 7.21
C LEU A 158 15.61 -31.29 5.69
N ALA A 159 15.46 -30.06 5.16
CA ALA A 159 15.86 -29.72 3.79
C ALA A 159 17.38 -29.77 3.62
N GLU A 160 18.15 -29.30 4.60
CA GLU A 160 19.61 -29.41 4.62
C GLU A 160 20.13 -30.86 4.72
N THR A 161 19.38 -31.76 5.34
CA THR A 161 19.73 -33.18 5.47
C THR A 161 19.36 -34.06 4.28
N GLY A 162 18.72 -33.49 3.24
CA GLY A 162 18.34 -34.23 2.03
C GLY A 162 17.21 -35.26 2.24
N ASP A 163 16.49 -35.18 3.35
CA ASP A 163 15.36 -36.09 3.63
C ASP A 163 14.18 -35.76 2.69
N LYS A 164 14.01 -36.63 1.67
CA LYS A 164 12.95 -36.52 0.65
C LYS A 164 11.53 -36.60 1.21
N ARG A 165 11.33 -37.00 2.47
CA ARG A 165 10.00 -37.05 3.12
C ARG A 165 9.51 -35.66 3.56
N LEU A 166 10.40 -34.70 3.60
CA LEU A 166 10.07 -33.29 3.83
C LEU A 166 10.44 -32.52 2.56
N GLN A 167 9.72 -32.78 1.51
CA GLN A 167 9.65 -31.83 0.42
C GLN A 167 9.01 -30.58 1.02
N GLY A 168 9.85 -29.71 1.52
CA GLY A 168 9.51 -28.43 2.10
C GLY A 168 8.47 -27.71 1.27
N ILE A 169 8.24 -26.57 1.10
CA ILE A 169 7.28 -25.93 0.22
C ILE A 169 7.27 -26.67 -1.13
N ARG A 170 6.18 -27.38 -1.41
CA ARG A 170 6.07 -28.28 -2.56
C ARG A 170 6.53 -27.59 -3.85
N GLY A 171 7.48 -28.20 -4.54
CA GLY A 171 7.99 -27.72 -5.82
C GLY A 171 9.24 -26.84 -5.77
N TYR A 172 9.81 -26.58 -4.59
CA TYR A 172 10.98 -25.72 -4.43
C TYR A 172 12.04 -26.34 -3.52
N ASN A 173 13.31 -26.26 -3.94
CA ASN A 173 14.47 -26.55 -3.11
C ASN A 173 15.01 -25.25 -2.52
N ILE A 174 15.11 -25.16 -1.21
CA ILE A 174 15.71 -24.00 -0.55
C ILE A 174 17.23 -24.06 -0.68
N VAL A 175 17.84 -22.98 -1.21
CA VAL A 175 19.28 -22.88 -1.43
C VAL A 175 19.98 -22.16 -0.26
N LYS A 176 19.48 -20.97 0.09
CA LYS A 176 20.01 -20.18 1.20
C LYS A 176 19.02 -19.10 1.66
N LEU A 177 19.21 -18.62 2.87
CA LEU A 177 18.51 -17.44 3.38
C LEU A 177 19.05 -16.18 2.68
N LEU A 178 18.14 -15.32 2.16
CA LEU A 178 18.46 -14.02 1.58
C LEU A 178 18.26 -12.89 2.58
N GLY A 179 17.24 -12.99 3.45
CA GLY A 179 16.97 -11.96 4.45
C GLY A 179 15.84 -12.32 5.39
N LYS A 180 15.78 -11.56 6.50
CA LYS A 180 14.71 -11.63 7.50
C LYS A 180 14.09 -10.26 7.65
N GLY A 181 12.76 -10.21 7.66
CA GLY A 181 12.00 -8.97 7.86
C GLY A 181 10.89 -9.16 8.88
N GLY A 182 10.19 -8.07 9.19
CA GLY A 182 9.08 -8.07 10.15
C GLY A 182 7.93 -9.01 9.78
N PHE A 183 7.77 -9.32 8.50
CA PHE A 183 6.68 -10.13 7.97
C PHE A 183 7.06 -11.57 7.62
N GLY A 184 8.34 -11.95 7.75
CA GLY A 184 8.80 -13.28 7.40
C GLY A 184 10.25 -13.35 6.98
N GLU A 185 10.61 -14.50 6.43
CA GLU A 185 11.94 -14.81 5.93
C GLU A 185 11.91 -15.00 4.42
N VAL A 186 12.96 -14.53 3.73
CA VAL A 186 13.11 -14.66 2.28
C VAL A 186 14.29 -15.57 1.98
N TYR A 187 14.06 -16.56 1.14
CA TYR A 187 15.05 -17.57 0.73
C TYR A 187 15.30 -17.52 -0.77
N LEU A 188 16.51 -17.77 -1.17
CA LEU A 188 16.81 -18.21 -2.52
C LEU A 188 16.35 -19.68 -2.63
N ALA A 189 15.49 -19.97 -3.59
CA ALA A 189 15.02 -21.31 -3.84
C ALA A 189 15.12 -21.66 -5.33
N GLN A 190 15.18 -22.95 -5.64
CA GLN A 190 15.19 -23.46 -7.01
C GLN A 190 13.89 -24.22 -7.26
N HIS A 191 13.16 -23.81 -8.31
CA HIS A 191 11.94 -24.49 -8.73
C HIS A 191 12.27 -25.86 -9.34
N HIS A 192 11.65 -26.94 -8.85
CA HIS A 192 12.00 -28.32 -9.20
C HIS A 192 11.87 -28.63 -10.69
N GLN A 193 10.79 -28.17 -11.32
CA GLN A 193 10.51 -28.52 -12.72
C GLN A 193 11.31 -27.69 -13.72
N SER A 194 11.45 -26.38 -13.48
CA SER A 194 12.13 -25.48 -14.42
C SER A 194 13.61 -25.27 -14.09
N GLY A 195 14.07 -25.62 -12.90
CA GLY A 195 15.43 -25.34 -12.42
C GLY A 195 15.71 -23.84 -12.16
N ASN A 196 14.73 -22.97 -12.36
CA ASN A 196 14.89 -21.53 -12.19
C ASN A 196 15.10 -21.15 -10.72
N LEU A 197 15.97 -20.18 -10.48
CA LEU A 197 16.13 -19.56 -9.19
C LEU A 197 15.05 -18.52 -8.95
N VAL A 198 14.44 -18.56 -7.76
CA VAL A 198 13.37 -17.68 -7.32
C VAL A 198 13.67 -17.14 -5.91
N ALA A 199 13.13 -15.97 -5.58
CA ALA A 199 13.05 -15.51 -4.21
C ALA A 199 11.75 -16.06 -3.60
N LEU A 200 11.87 -16.86 -2.54
CA LEU A 200 10.75 -17.49 -1.84
C LEU A 200 10.58 -16.81 -0.50
N LYS A 201 9.46 -16.12 -0.30
CA LYS A 201 9.12 -15.44 0.96
C LYS A 201 8.14 -16.29 1.76
N VAL A 202 8.54 -16.63 2.97
CA VAL A 202 7.76 -17.39 3.94
C VAL A 202 7.17 -16.46 4.96
N MET A 203 5.87 -16.56 5.18
CA MET A 203 5.13 -15.64 6.04
C MET A 203 5.07 -16.12 7.49
N LEU A 204 5.03 -15.16 8.44
CA LEU A 204 4.85 -15.47 9.85
C LEU A 204 3.45 -16.07 10.16
N PRO A 205 3.32 -16.92 11.19
CA PRO A 205 2.08 -17.66 11.49
C PRO A 205 0.93 -16.81 11.95
N ALA A 206 1.17 -15.60 12.46
CA ALA A 206 0.10 -14.71 12.86
C ALA A 206 -0.86 -14.41 11.71
N VAL A 207 -0.37 -14.46 10.44
CA VAL A 207 -1.19 -14.32 9.24
C VAL A 207 -2.05 -15.57 9.00
N ALA A 208 -1.53 -16.76 9.36
CA ALA A 208 -2.22 -18.04 9.15
C ALA A 208 -3.31 -18.35 10.20
N ALA A 209 -3.43 -17.52 11.25
CA ALA A 209 -4.39 -17.79 12.34
C ALA A 209 -5.77 -17.15 12.11
N ASP A 210 -5.93 -16.23 11.17
CA ASP A 210 -7.19 -15.54 10.88
C ASP A 210 -7.63 -15.79 9.42
N GLU A 211 -8.80 -16.41 9.26
CA GLU A 211 -9.38 -16.72 7.95
C GLU A 211 -9.60 -15.47 7.08
N ARG A 212 -9.94 -14.32 7.69
CA ARG A 212 -10.11 -13.05 6.96
C ARG A 212 -8.76 -12.53 6.47
N ALA A 213 -7.72 -12.62 7.31
CA ALA A 213 -6.36 -12.23 6.95
C ALA A 213 -5.85 -13.08 5.77
N ILE A 214 -6.11 -14.38 5.80
CA ILE A 214 -5.78 -15.32 4.72
C ILE A 214 -6.46 -14.90 3.40
N LYS A 215 -7.79 -14.72 3.42
CA LYS A 215 -8.56 -14.33 2.22
C LYS A 215 -8.08 -13.00 1.64
N MET A 216 -7.77 -12.05 2.51
CA MET A 216 -7.24 -10.75 2.09
C MET A 216 -5.84 -10.86 1.51
N PHE A 217 -4.95 -11.63 2.16
CA PHE A 217 -3.62 -11.90 1.67
C PHE A 217 -3.64 -12.57 0.28
N LEU A 218 -4.41 -13.63 0.11
CA LEU A 218 -4.55 -14.34 -1.18
C LEU A 218 -5.03 -13.39 -2.28
N ARG A 219 -5.99 -12.52 -1.98
CA ARG A 219 -6.51 -11.53 -2.92
C ARG A 219 -5.45 -10.50 -3.33
N GLU A 220 -4.73 -9.92 -2.37
CA GLU A 220 -3.68 -8.94 -2.68
C GLU A 220 -2.53 -9.60 -3.46
N THR A 221 -2.24 -10.86 -3.15
CA THR A 221 -1.25 -11.65 -3.89
C THR A 221 -1.69 -11.89 -5.34
N GLU A 222 -2.97 -12.26 -5.56
CA GLU A 222 -3.53 -12.38 -6.90
C GLU A 222 -3.47 -11.06 -7.67
N ASN A 223 -3.87 -9.95 -7.06
CA ASN A 223 -3.80 -8.64 -7.70
C ASN A 223 -2.36 -8.27 -8.10
N THR A 224 -1.39 -8.59 -7.23
CA THR A 224 0.03 -8.34 -7.51
C THR A 224 0.55 -9.21 -8.66
N LYS A 225 0.06 -10.46 -8.80
CA LYS A 225 0.45 -11.38 -9.88
C LYS A 225 0.10 -10.84 -11.28
N PHE A 226 -0.91 -9.99 -11.39
CA PHE A 226 -1.27 -9.35 -12.66
C PHE A 226 -0.33 -8.21 -13.06
N LEU A 227 0.51 -7.72 -12.14
CA LEU A 227 1.51 -6.72 -12.47
C LEU A 227 2.63 -7.35 -13.28
N GLN A 228 2.72 -7.00 -14.57
CA GLN A 228 3.77 -7.47 -15.48
C GLN A 228 4.45 -6.28 -16.15
N HIS A 229 5.58 -5.86 -15.59
CA HIS A 229 6.34 -4.72 -16.08
C HIS A 229 7.84 -4.94 -15.83
N PRO A 230 8.75 -4.50 -16.74
CA PRO A 230 10.19 -4.66 -16.57
C PRO A 230 10.73 -4.13 -15.23
N HIS A 231 10.09 -3.08 -14.70
CA HIS A 231 10.49 -2.40 -13.46
C HIS A 231 9.60 -2.71 -12.25
N VAL A 232 8.89 -3.84 -12.28
CA VAL A 232 8.15 -4.40 -11.14
C VAL A 232 8.61 -5.85 -10.96
N VAL A 233 8.93 -6.24 -9.73
CA VAL A 233 9.29 -7.63 -9.39
C VAL A 233 8.09 -8.51 -9.67
N LYS A 234 8.27 -9.50 -10.56
CA LYS A 234 7.19 -10.40 -10.95
C LYS A 234 6.91 -11.39 -9.82
N LEU A 235 5.66 -11.46 -9.39
CA LEU A 235 5.16 -12.55 -8.55
C LEU A 235 4.93 -13.78 -9.44
N LEU A 236 5.52 -14.92 -9.06
CA LEU A 236 5.51 -16.13 -9.88
C LEU A 236 4.43 -17.11 -9.40
N ASP A 237 4.42 -17.38 -8.10
CA ASP A 237 3.53 -18.34 -7.49
C ASP A 237 3.29 -18.03 -6.02
N TYR A 238 2.24 -18.59 -5.45
CA TYR A 238 1.97 -18.53 -4.01
C TYR A 238 1.25 -19.78 -3.58
N GLY A 239 1.32 -20.09 -2.31
CA GLY A 239 0.67 -21.30 -1.79
C GLY A 239 0.69 -21.36 -0.28
N PHE A 240 0.16 -22.49 0.18
CA PHE A 240 0.09 -22.84 1.57
C PHE A 240 0.56 -24.28 1.73
N SER A 241 1.53 -24.50 2.61
CA SER A 241 2.05 -25.83 2.91
C SER A 241 2.28 -25.96 4.40
N GLU A 242 1.72 -26.99 5.03
CA GLU A 242 1.87 -27.30 6.46
C GLU A 242 1.61 -26.12 7.42
N SER A 243 0.58 -25.34 7.18
CA SER A 243 0.24 -24.13 7.94
C SER A 243 1.21 -22.95 7.72
N ILE A 244 1.96 -22.95 6.62
CA ILE A 244 2.88 -21.88 6.22
C ILE A 244 2.44 -21.29 4.89
N PHE A 245 2.17 -20.00 4.86
CA PHE A 245 1.98 -19.27 3.62
C PHE A 245 3.33 -18.89 3.02
N PHE A 246 3.42 -19.03 1.72
CA PHE A 246 4.58 -18.60 0.96
C PHE A 246 4.16 -17.99 -0.36
N PHE A 247 5.04 -17.19 -0.93
CA PHE A 247 4.97 -16.77 -2.32
C PHE A 247 6.36 -16.70 -2.92
N THR A 248 6.43 -16.89 -4.22
CA THR A 248 7.66 -16.84 -4.97
C THR A 248 7.66 -15.69 -5.94
N MET A 249 8.80 -15.07 -6.07
CA MET A 249 9.04 -13.93 -6.94
C MET A 249 10.26 -14.19 -7.81
N GLU A 250 10.39 -13.45 -8.90
CA GLU A 250 11.65 -13.44 -9.64
C GLU A 250 12.82 -13.07 -8.72
N TYR A 251 13.94 -13.75 -8.91
CA TYR A 251 15.15 -13.48 -8.12
C TYR A 251 15.97 -12.37 -8.79
N CYS A 252 16.11 -11.25 -8.10
CA CYS A 252 16.95 -10.13 -8.50
C CYS A 252 18.37 -10.37 -7.98
N ASN A 253 19.31 -10.62 -8.88
CA ASN A 253 20.65 -11.17 -8.56
C ASN A 253 21.69 -10.15 -8.10
N ARG A 254 21.32 -8.88 -7.97
CA ARG A 254 22.21 -7.78 -7.55
C ARG A 254 21.79 -7.10 -6.24
N GLY A 255 20.90 -7.75 -5.47
CA GLY A 255 20.41 -7.20 -4.21
C GLY A 255 19.48 -6.01 -4.39
N THR A 256 19.49 -5.10 -3.46
CA THR A 256 18.67 -3.88 -3.43
C THR A 256 19.52 -2.62 -3.68
N VAL A 257 18.84 -1.50 -3.91
CA VAL A 257 19.51 -0.19 -3.96
C VAL A 257 20.16 0.14 -2.62
N TRP A 258 19.58 -0.29 -1.51
CA TRP A 258 20.18 -0.14 -0.19
C TRP A 258 21.54 -0.86 -0.11
N ASP A 259 21.59 -2.13 -0.55
CA ASP A 259 22.84 -2.91 -0.59
C ASP A 259 23.88 -2.23 -1.48
N LEU A 260 23.47 -1.66 -2.62
CA LEU A 260 24.36 -0.91 -3.50
C LEU A 260 24.91 0.36 -2.82
N MET A 261 24.06 1.11 -2.09
CA MET A 261 24.49 2.27 -1.31
C MET A 261 25.52 1.87 -0.26
N GLU A 262 25.27 0.79 0.50
CA GLU A 262 26.22 0.30 1.51
C GLU A 262 27.60 -0.04 0.89
N HIS A 263 27.61 -0.71 -0.27
CA HIS A 263 28.84 -1.05 -0.98
C HIS A 263 29.61 0.17 -1.49
N LEU A 264 28.93 1.27 -1.81
CA LEU A 264 29.50 2.50 -2.36
C LEU A 264 29.71 3.60 -1.31
N GLY A 265 29.71 3.26 -0.02
CA GLY A 265 30.00 4.19 1.06
C GLY A 265 28.80 5.03 1.53
N GLY A 266 27.58 4.53 1.33
CA GLY A 266 26.33 5.07 1.89
C GLY A 266 25.56 6.02 0.97
N ARG A 267 26.08 6.35 -0.22
CA ARG A 267 25.41 7.19 -1.21
C ARG A 267 25.76 6.81 -2.65
N LEU A 268 24.99 7.30 -3.60
CA LEU A 268 25.20 7.08 -5.03
C LEU A 268 25.47 8.41 -5.75
N SER A 269 26.23 8.37 -6.85
CA SER A 269 26.35 9.52 -7.74
C SER A 269 25.06 9.77 -8.51
N VAL A 270 24.91 10.97 -9.05
CA VAL A 270 23.75 11.38 -9.89
C VAL A 270 23.59 10.41 -11.07
N ASP A 271 24.69 10.06 -11.74
CA ASP A 271 24.70 9.17 -12.91
C ASP A 271 24.18 7.75 -12.60
N VAL A 272 24.22 7.33 -11.34
CA VAL A 272 23.70 6.03 -10.89
C VAL A 272 22.28 6.15 -10.32
N ALA A 273 22.05 7.13 -9.46
CA ALA A 273 20.77 7.29 -8.76
C ALA A 273 19.62 7.70 -9.69
N VAL A 274 19.86 8.65 -10.60
CA VAL A 274 18.79 9.15 -11.48
C VAL A 274 18.30 8.07 -12.46
N PRO A 275 19.14 7.32 -13.19
CA PRO A 275 18.66 6.23 -14.03
C PRO A 275 17.86 5.15 -13.27
N ILE A 276 18.21 4.87 -12.01
CA ILE A 276 17.46 3.94 -11.17
C ILE A 276 16.06 4.49 -10.87
N ILE A 277 15.96 5.75 -10.40
CA ILE A 277 14.66 6.32 -10.05
C ILE A 277 13.76 6.53 -11.25
N LEU A 278 14.30 6.83 -12.43
CA LEU A 278 13.51 6.93 -13.66
C LEU A 278 12.85 5.59 -14.01
N GLN A 279 13.56 4.46 -13.83
CA GLN A 279 13.01 3.12 -14.01
C GLN A 279 11.93 2.81 -12.96
N VAL A 280 12.16 3.21 -11.71
CA VAL A 280 11.16 3.08 -10.62
C VAL A 280 9.88 3.86 -10.97
N LEU A 281 10.00 5.08 -11.48
CA LEU A 281 8.85 5.88 -11.87
C LEU A 281 8.07 5.26 -13.04
N ASP A 282 8.72 4.55 -13.96
CA ASP A 282 8.03 3.75 -14.98
C ASP A 282 7.21 2.61 -14.37
N GLY A 283 7.82 1.89 -13.42
CA GLY A 283 7.13 0.83 -12.67
C GLY A 283 5.93 1.34 -11.87
N LEU A 284 6.08 2.49 -11.18
CA LEU A 284 4.98 3.15 -10.46
C LEU A 284 3.87 3.61 -11.41
N SER A 285 4.22 4.27 -12.51
CA SER A 285 3.24 4.73 -13.49
C SER A 285 2.42 3.57 -14.04
N TYR A 286 3.06 2.45 -14.34
CA TYR A 286 2.37 1.24 -14.76
C TYR A 286 1.42 0.72 -13.67
N ALA A 287 1.91 0.51 -12.44
CA ALA A 287 1.12 -0.07 -11.37
C ALA A 287 -0.06 0.82 -10.94
N HIS A 288 0.13 2.13 -10.91
CA HIS A 288 -0.92 3.11 -10.60
C HIS A 288 -2.05 3.14 -11.64
N ASN A 289 -1.82 2.63 -12.86
CA ASN A 289 -2.79 2.60 -13.93
C ASN A 289 -3.22 1.17 -14.32
N ALA A 290 -2.63 0.14 -13.71
CA ALA A 290 -2.92 -1.25 -14.03
C ALA A 290 -4.39 -1.59 -13.76
N GLU A 291 -4.98 -2.40 -14.65
CA GLU A 291 -6.28 -3.01 -14.36
C GLU A 291 -6.10 -4.13 -13.33
N ILE A 292 -6.89 -4.08 -12.27
CA ILE A 292 -6.87 -5.05 -11.18
C ILE A 292 -8.12 -5.92 -11.29
N PRO A 293 -7.99 -7.22 -11.59
CA PRO A 293 -9.15 -8.06 -11.95
C PRO A 293 -10.03 -8.45 -10.77
N TYR A 294 -9.48 -8.51 -9.55
CA TYR A 294 -10.17 -9.11 -8.41
C TYR A 294 -10.37 -8.11 -7.27
N ILE A 295 -11.24 -7.13 -7.49
CA ILE A 295 -11.71 -6.28 -6.41
C ILE A 295 -13.03 -6.86 -5.91
N LYS A 296 -13.13 -7.12 -4.59
CA LYS A 296 -14.37 -7.62 -3.97
C LYS A 296 -15.47 -6.58 -4.14
N LEU A 297 -16.56 -6.97 -4.78
CA LEU A 297 -17.76 -6.16 -4.94
C LEU A 297 -18.61 -6.19 -3.67
N ALA A 298 -19.51 -5.22 -3.54
CA ALA A 298 -20.42 -5.08 -2.41
C ALA A 298 -21.38 -6.28 -2.27
N ASP A 299 -21.74 -6.92 -3.38
CA ASP A 299 -22.59 -8.13 -3.46
C ASP A 299 -21.84 -9.45 -3.16
N ASN A 300 -20.62 -9.37 -2.62
CA ASN A 300 -19.67 -10.47 -2.47
C ASN A 300 -19.14 -11.06 -3.78
N GLY A 301 -19.49 -10.49 -4.94
CA GLY A 301 -18.86 -10.77 -6.21
C GLY A 301 -17.44 -10.18 -6.34
N PHE A 302 -16.81 -10.37 -7.49
CA PHE A 302 -15.53 -9.77 -7.84
C PHE A 302 -15.67 -8.93 -9.10
N GLY A 303 -14.95 -7.82 -9.17
CA GLY A 303 -14.95 -6.91 -10.31
C GLY A 303 -13.55 -6.36 -10.60
N LYS A 304 -13.47 -5.59 -11.68
CA LYS A 304 -12.24 -4.90 -12.05
C LYS A 304 -12.09 -3.59 -11.28
N GLY A 305 -10.87 -3.30 -10.85
CA GLY A 305 -10.49 -1.98 -10.34
C GLY A 305 -9.29 -1.42 -11.10
N ARG A 306 -8.84 -0.26 -10.73
CA ARG A 306 -7.71 0.41 -11.36
C ARG A 306 -6.72 0.89 -10.32
N GLY A 307 -5.46 0.59 -10.59
CA GLY A 307 -4.33 1.09 -9.82
C GLY A 307 -4.02 0.31 -8.54
N LEU A 308 -2.73 0.09 -8.32
CA LEU A 308 -2.18 -0.47 -7.10
C LEU A 308 -1.12 0.50 -6.54
N VAL A 309 -1.32 0.97 -5.30
CA VAL A 309 -0.39 1.85 -4.58
C VAL A 309 0.54 0.99 -3.75
N HIS A 310 1.85 1.28 -3.80
CA HIS A 310 2.89 0.51 -3.12
C HIS A 310 2.91 0.74 -1.61
N ARG A 311 2.92 2.00 -1.16
CA ARG A 311 2.86 2.47 0.25
C ARG A 311 4.09 2.23 1.11
N ASP A 312 5.08 1.50 0.64
CA ASP A 312 6.35 1.25 1.36
C ASP A 312 7.53 1.31 0.40
N LEU A 313 7.52 2.25 -0.56
CA LEU A 313 8.63 2.46 -1.47
C LEU A 313 9.82 3.07 -0.71
N LYS A 314 10.98 2.44 -0.86
CA LYS A 314 12.25 2.84 -0.24
C LYS A 314 13.41 2.12 -0.92
N PRO A 315 14.67 2.54 -0.74
CA PRO A 315 15.83 1.90 -1.38
C PRO A 315 15.94 0.39 -1.16
N SER A 316 15.53 -0.13 0.00
CA SER A 316 15.54 -1.58 0.28
C SER A 316 14.42 -2.38 -0.40
N ASN A 317 13.41 -1.71 -0.98
CA ASN A 317 12.36 -2.33 -1.78
C ASN A 317 12.53 -2.09 -3.29
N ILE A 318 13.65 -1.49 -3.69
CA ILE A 318 14.07 -1.35 -5.09
C ILE A 318 15.18 -2.38 -5.33
N PHE A 319 14.84 -3.45 -6.03
CA PHE A 319 15.72 -4.56 -6.35
C PHE A 319 16.48 -4.29 -7.65
N LEU A 320 17.67 -4.84 -7.75
CA LEU A 320 18.55 -4.70 -8.90
C LEU A 320 18.79 -6.05 -9.57
N SER A 321 18.67 -6.07 -10.88
CA SER A 321 19.06 -7.21 -11.72
C SER A 321 20.04 -6.74 -12.78
N TYR A 322 20.89 -7.66 -13.24
CA TYR A 322 21.75 -7.43 -14.38
C TYR A 322 21.24 -8.26 -15.55
N VAL A 323 20.72 -7.59 -16.59
CA VAL A 323 20.09 -8.22 -17.75
C VAL A 323 20.71 -7.59 -19.00
N ASP A 324 21.22 -8.41 -19.92
CA ASP A 324 21.79 -7.99 -21.22
C ASP A 324 22.80 -6.82 -21.10
N GLY A 325 23.69 -6.89 -20.13
CA GLY A 325 24.74 -5.88 -19.94
C GLY A 325 24.26 -4.59 -19.23
N LYS A 326 23.00 -4.52 -18.76
CA LYS A 326 22.43 -3.33 -18.13
C LYS A 326 21.89 -3.61 -16.74
N VAL A 327 21.95 -2.59 -15.88
CA VAL A 327 21.29 -2.62 -14.58
C VAL A 327 19.79 -2.30 -14.79
N VAL A 328 18.95 -3.20 -14.31
CA VAL A 328 17.49 -3.06 -14.30
C VAL A 328 17.02 -2.94 -12.87
N ALA A 329 16.41 -1.80 -12.54
CA ALA A 329 15.79 -1.57 -11.24
C ALA A 329 14.33 -2.04 -11.27
N LYS A 330 13.90 -2.72 -10.21
CA LYS A 330 12.56 -3.29 -10.09
C LYS A 330 11.98 -3.02 -8.71
N ILE A 331 10.75 -2.56 -8.65
CA ILE A 331 10.01 -2.35 -7.40
C ILE A 331 9.51 -3.71 -6.91
N GLY A 332 9.87 -4.07 -5.68
CA GLY A 332 9.39 -5.30 -5.02
C GLY A 332 8.43 -5.04 -3.88
N ASP A 333 7.89 -6.11 -3.32
CA ASP A 333 6.97 -6.10 -2.18
C ASP A 333 5.66 -5.28 -2.40
N TYR A 334 5.15 -5.22 -3.64
CA TYR A 334 3.87 -4.59 -3.97
C TYR A 334 2.71 -5.23 -3.21
N GLY A 335 1.82 -4.38 -2.66
CA GLY A 335 0.53 -4.79 -2.08
C GLY A 335 0.60 -5.54 -0.74
N LEU A 336 1.77 -6.04 -0.34
CA LEU A 336 1.92 -6.85 0.87
C LEU A 336 1.73 -6.04 2.14
N SER A 337 2.20 -4.79 2.18
CA SER A 337 2.02 -3.89 3.32
C SER A 337 0.54 -3.67 3.65
N LYS A 338 -0.32 -3.53 2.63
CA LYS A 338 -1.77 -3.39 2.82
C LYS A 338 -2.42 -4.67 3.36
N ALA A 339 -2.00 -5.84 2.86
CA ALA A 339 -2.52 -7.12 3.35
C ALA A 339 -2.21 -7.31 4.84
N PHE A 340 -1.01 -6.90 5.29
CA PHE A 340 -0.60 -7.00 6.69
C PHE A 340 -1.33 -6.01 7.60
N ASP A 341 -1.54 -4.78 7.15
CA ASP A 341 -2.33 -3.78 7.88
C ASP A 341 -3.76 -4.25 8.12
N LEU A 342 -4.38 -4.74 7.06
CA LEU A 342 -5.75 -5.21 7.12
C LEU A 342 -5.89 -6.49 7.97
N ALA A 343 -4.81 -7.26 8.12
CA ALA A 343 -4.73 -8.41 9.01
C ALA A 343 -4.43 -8.02 10.48
N GLY A 344 -4.32 -6.71 10.80
CA GLY A 344 -3.97 -6.25 12.14
C GLY A 344 -2.52 -6.52 12.55
N LEU A 345 -1.65 -6.81 11.57
CA LEU A 345 -0.27 -7.20 11.79
C LEU A 345 0.73 -6.04 11.68
N SER A 346 0.26 -4.85 11.27
CA SER A 346 1.08 -3.64 11.18
C SER A 346 1.70 -3.20 12.52
N GLY A 347 1.13 -3.62 13.65
CA GLY A 347 1.70 -3.39 14.97
C GLY A 347 2.94 -4.23 15.29
N PHE A 348 3.23 -5.28 14.54
CA PHE A 348 4.40 -6.15 14.75
C PHE A 348 5.71 -5.61 14.15
N THR A 349 5.65 -4.54 13.35
CA THR A 349 6.85 -3.84 12.88
C THR A 349 7.53 -2.99 13.97
N PHE A 350 6.92 -2.90 15.16
CA PHE A 350 7.39 -2.04 16.27
C PHE A 350 8.56 -2.62 17.08
N THR A 351 8.91 -3.89 16.93
CA THR A 351 9.97 -4.48 17.76
C THR A 351 11.25 -4.70 16.95
N GLY A 352 12.12 -3.69 16.95
CA GLY A 352 13.57 -3.87 16.87
C GLY A 352 14.24 -3.83 15.50
N SER A 353 13.57 -3.62 14.38
CA SER A 353 14.26 -3.31 13.14
C SER A 353 14.32 -1.80 12.93
N LYS A 354 15.54 -1.30 12.75
CA LYS A 354 15.90 0.10 12.48
C LYS A 354 14.87 0.75 11.57
N ALA A 355 14.31 1.87 12.03
CA ALA A 355 13.31 2.73 11.42
C ALA A 355 13.34 2.72 9.88
N GLY A 356 12.52 1.87 9.23
CA GLY A 356 12.50 1.83 7.79
C GLY A 356 11.37 2.66 7.20
N SER A 357 10.15 2.37 7.56
CA SER A 357 9.01 2.87 6.80
C SER A 357 8.66 4.35 7.04
N PRO A 358 8.54 4.90 8.24
CA PRO A 358 8.16 6.31 8.42
C PRO A 358 9.08 7.31 7.72
N ALA A 359 10.37 6.97 7.56
CA ALA A 359 11.35 7.85 6.94
C ALA A 359 11.05 8.19 5.48
N PHE A 360 10.34 7.32 4.77
CA PHE A 360 9.98 7.45 3.37
C PHE A 360 8.47 7.68 3.16
N MET A 361 7.74 8.04 4.22
CA MET A 361 6.31 8.29 4.13
C MET A 361 6.00 9.79 4.14
N PRO A 362 5.13 10.28 3.25
CA PRO A 362 4.57 11.61 3.38
C PRO A 362 3.59 11.67 4.56
N ARG A 363 3.34 12.88 5.05
CA ARG A 363 2.43 13.13 6.18
C ARG A 363 1.03 12.59 5.93
N GLN A 364 0.52 12.73 4.72
CA GLN A 364 -0.81 12.23 4.32
C GLN A 364 -0.93 10.73 4.53
N GLN A 365 0.10 9.97 4.20
CA GLN A 365 0.08 8.52 4.39
C GLN A 365 0.08 8.13 5.87
N VAL A 366 0.78 8.87 6.72
CA VAL A 366 0.81 8.61 8.18
C VAL A 366 -0.55 8.90 8.81
N LEU A 367 -1.22 9.96 8.36
CA LEU A 367 -2.55 10.34 8.86
C LEU A 367 -3.63 9.36 8.38
N GLU A 368 -3.52 8.85 7.15
CA GLU A 368 -4.55 8.07 6.48
C GLU A 368 -3.99 6.92 5.64
N PHE A 369 -3.23 6.03 6.28
CA PHE A 369 -2.49 4.96 5.61
C PHE A 369 -3.34 4.12 4.64
N LYS A 370 -4.57 3.78 5.02
CA LYS A 370 -5.46 2.93 4.21
C LYS A 370 -5.96 3.60 2.94
N TYR A 371 -6.01 4.92 2.93
CA TYR A 371 -6.55 5.75 1.84
C TYR A 371 -5.47 6.43 1.01
N ALA A 372 -4.22 6.04 1.24
CA ALA A 372 -3.09 6.56 0.51
C ALA A 372 -3.29 6.45 -1.01
N GLN A 373 -3.20 7.56 -1.70
CA GLN A 373 -3.34 7.70 -3.15
C GLN A 373 -1.98 7.50 -3.85
N PRO A 374 -1.94 7.33 -5.18
CA PRO A 374 -0.71 7.15 -5.95
C PRO A 374 0.40 8.15 -5.68
N GLU A 375 0.08 9.41 -5.35
CA GLU A 375 1.06 10.45 -5.07
C GLU A 375 1.93 10.18 -3.84
N VAL A 376 1.51 9.33 -2.91
CA VAL A 376 2.36 8.97 -1.77
C VAL A 376 3.59 8.18 -2.20
N ASP A 377 3.45 7.34 -3.24
CA ASP A 377 4.57 6.61 -3.83
C ASP A 377 5.50 7.53 -4.61
N VAL A 378 4.95 8.58 -5.23
CA VAL A 378 5.74 9.60 -5.93
C VAL A 378 6.60 10.38 -4.94
N TRP A 379 6.02 10.78 -3.81
CA TRP A 379 6.76 11.40 -2.71
C TRP A 379 7.85 10.46 -2.17
N ALA A 380 7.53 9.18 -1.97
CA ALA A 380 8.47 8.16 -1.51
C ALA A 380 9.61 7.92 -2.52
N ALA A 381 9.33 8.04 -3.83
CA ALA A 381 10.35 8.00 -4.87
C ALA A 381 11.30 9.20 -4.78
N ALA A 382 10.78 10.41 -4.56
CA ALA A 382 11.59 11.60 -4.31
C ALA A 382 12.44 11.44 -3.04
N ALA A 383 11.87 10.93 -1.96
CA ALA A 383 12.57 10.64 -0.70
C ALA A 383 13.66 9.58 -0.88
N SER A 384 13.40 8.56 -1.70
CA SER A 384 14.40 7.54 -2.04
C SER A 384 15.55 8.13 -2.86
N LEU A 385 15.27 8.97 -3.85
CA LEU A 385 16.29 9.67 -4.64
C LEU A 385 17.14 10.59 -3.76
N TYR A 386 16.50 11.37 -2.89
CA TYR A 386 17.18 12.20 -1.90
C TYR A 386 18.16 11.37 -1.05
N ASN A 387 17.70 10.24 -0.52
CA ASN A 387 18.51 9.36 0.30
C ASN A 387 19.66 8.72 -0.51
N MET A 388 19.38 8.28 -1.74
CA MET A 388 20.43 7.74 -2.63
C MET A 388 21.55 8.73 -2.89
N LEU A 389 21.23 10.00 -3.13
CA LEU A 389 22.21 11.04 -3.46
C LEU A 389 23.01 11.51 -2.24
N THR A 390 22.36 11.66 -1.09
CA THR A 390 22.94 12.31 0.09
C THR A 390 23.40 11.32 1.17
N GLY A 391 22.86 10.10 1.20
CA GLY A 391 22.98 9.18 2.32
C GLY A 391 22.11 9.57 3.53
N TYR A 392 21.47 10.74 3.51
CA TYR A 392 20.62 11.22 4.60
C TYR A 392 19.14 10.99 4.29
N LEU A 393 18.32 10.94 5.34
CA LEU A 393 16.86 10.96 5.20
C LEU A 393 16.38 12.40 4.93
N PRO A 394 15.27 12.59 4.19
CA PRO A 394 14.74 13.92 3.91
C PRO A 394 14.41 14.73 5.17
N ARG A 395 13.96 14.07 6.24
CA ARG A 395 13.65 14.68 7.54
C ARG A 395 14.65 14.27 8.60
N ASN A 396 14.82 15.13 9.60
CA ASN A 396 15.53 14.76 10.82
C ASN A 396 14.58 13.98 11.74
N PHE A 397 15.03 12.82 12.22
CA PHE A 397 14.27 11.97 13.12
C PHE A 397 14.88 12.00 14.51
N THR A 398 14.18 12.64 15.46
CA THR A 398 14.51 12.66 16.88
C THR A 398 13.27 12.24 17.66
N GLY A 399 13.41 11.27 18.59
CA GLY A 399 12.27 10.75 19.35
C GLY A 399 11.38 9.80 18.56
N ASP A 400 10.05 9.94 18.69
CA ASP A 400 9.08 9.10 18.00
C ASP A 400 9.09 9.34 16.48
N PRO A 401 9.33 8.31 15.64
CA PRO A 401 9.44 8.49 14.20
C PRO A 401 8.14 8.96 13.53
N TRP A 402 6.98 8.54 14.05
CA TRP A 402 5.68 8.91 13.51
C TRP A 402 5.38 10.38 13.78
N LEU A 403 5.70 10.83 15.00
CA LEU A 403 5.58 12.22 15.38
C LEU A 403 6.53 13.10 14.56
N ALA A 404 7.74 12.62 14.30
CA ALA A 404 8.72 13.33 13.47
C ALA A 404 8.20 13.56 12.03
N VAL A 405 7.51 12.57 11.43
CA VAL A 405 6.87 12.76 10.10
C VAL A 405 5.80 13.85 10.14
N LEU A 406 5.03 13.91 11.21
CA LEU A 406 3.94 14.90 11.34
C LEU A 406 4.44 16.32 11.63
N GLN A 407 5.58 16.47 12.31
CA GLN A 407 6.09 17.75 12.80
C GLN A 407 7.21 18.34 11.94
N ASN A 408 8.14 17.49 11.45
CA ASN A 408 9.32 17.95 10.77
C ASN A 408 9.09 18.10 9.26
N HIS A 409 9.65 19.17 8.69
CA HIS A 409 9.68 19.38 7.25
C HIS A 409 10.90 18.67 6.64
N PRO A 410 10.84 18.28 5.34
CA PRO A 410 12.02 17.88 4.60
C PRO A 410 13.07 19.02 4.61
N VAL A 411 14.32 18.62 4.76
CA VAL A 411 15.47 19.54 4.68
C VAL A 411 15.83 19.72 3.21
N PRO A 412 15.96 20.95 2.69
CA PRO A 412 16.39 21.19 1.32
C PRO A 412 17.67 20.42 0.99
N ILE A 413 17.70 19.72 -0.15
CA ILE A 413 18.77 18.76 -0.46
C ILE A 413 20.16 19.41 -0.53
N LEU A 414 20.25 20.65 -1.04
CA LEU A 414 21.50 21.42 -1.09
C LEU A 414 22.08 21.77 0.29
N LEU A 415 21.29 21.69 1.36
CA LEU A 415 21.81 21.81 2.73
C LEU A 415 22.47 20.52 3.22
N ARG A 416 22.30 19.41 2.49
CA ARG A 416 22.98 18.13 2.76
C ARG A 416 24.20 17.92 1.86
N ASP A 417 24.06 18.30 0.58
CA ASP A 417 25.13 18.18 -0.40
C ASP A 417 24.96 19.28 -1.47
N ASP A 418 25.83 20.27 -1.43
CA ASP A 418 25.81 21.42 -2.34
C ASP A 418 26.43 21.12 -3.73
N SER A 419 27.02 19.93 -3.89
CA SER A 419 27.55 19.46 -5.17
C SER A 419 26.48 18.97 -6.14
N ILE A 420 25.24 18.76 -5.66
CA ILE A 420 24.12 18.33 -6.50
C ILE A 420 23.72 19.46 -7.46
N PRO A 421 23.50 19.20 -8.77
CA PRO A 421 23.08 20.21 -9.73
C PRO A 421 21.81 20.94 -9.26
N LYS A 422 21.80 22.27 -9.29
CA LYS A 422 20.70 23.09 -8.75
C LYS A 422 19.33 22.74 -9.36
N ALA A 423 19.26 22.55 -10.68
CA ALA A 423 18.01 22.18 -11.33
C ALA A 423 17.46 20.83 -10.83
N LEU A 424 18.34 19.85 -10.63
CA LEU A 424 17.97 18.56 -10.05
C LEU A 424 17.52 18.69 -8.58
N ALA A 425 18.25 19.49 -7.80
CA ALA A 425 17.92 19.76 -6.40
C ALA A 425 16.53 20.39 -6.25
N GLU A 426 16.19 21.39 -7.07
CA GLU A 426 14.88 22.04 -7.08
C GLU A 426 13.76 21.05 -7.37
N VAL A 427 13.94 20.16 -8.34
CA VAL A 427 12.94 19.14 -8.68
C VAL A 427 12.77 18.11 -7.56
N ILE A 428 13.85 17.70 -6.89
CA ILE A 428 13.79 16.78 -5.75
C ILE A 428 13.06 17.44 -4.57
N ASP A 429 13.41 18.69 -4.25
CA ASP A 429 12.76 19.43 -3.16
C ASP A 429 11.27 19.67 -3.45
N LEU A 430 10.87 19.95 -4.71
CA LEU A 430 9.47 19.98 -5.13
C LEU A 430 8.77 18.63 -4.95
N GLY A 431 9.47 17.53 -5.26
CA GLY A 431 8.95 16.17 -5.05
C GLY A 431 8.67 15.82 -3.59
N LEU A 432 9.32 16.56 -2.67
CA LEU A 432 9.14 16.41 -1.22
C LEU A 432 8.14 17.40 -0.61
N VAL A 433 7.56 18.28 -1.42
CA VAL A 433 6.47 19.16 -0.96
C VAL A 433 5.24 18.32 -0.64
N GLU A 434 4.67 18.51 0.55
CA GLU A 434 3.50 17.79 1.05
C GLU A 434 2.45 18.69 1.73
N LYS A 435 2.65 20.00 1.68
CA LYS A 435 1.72 21.01 2.21
C LYS A 435 1.50 22.12 1.20
N PRO A 436 0.24 22.52 0.95
CA PRO A 436 -1.00 21.98 1.53
C PRO A 436 -1.27 20.53 1.10
N GLU A 437 -0.66 20.06 0.03
CA GLU A 437 -0.80 18.72 -0.55
C GLU A 437 0.50 18.29 -1.23
N ILE A 438 0.62 17.00 -1.58
CA ILE A 438 1.77 16.49 -2.34
C ILE A 438 1.78 17.15 -3.72
N TYR A 439 2.95 17.68 -4.12
CA TYR A 439 3.09 18.49 -5.34
C TYR A 439 2.88 17.63 -6.61
N PHE A 440 3.68 16.59 -6.80
CA PHE A 440 3.52 15.72 -7.97
C PHE A 440 2.42 14.67 -7.72
N LYS A 441 1.36 14.74 -8.52
CA LYS A 441 0.22 13.81 -8.41
C LYS A 441 0.44 12.50 -9.14
N SER A 442 1.38 12.44 -10.09
CA SER A 442 1.66 11.23 -10.84
C SER A 442 3.16 10.97 -10.99
N ALA A 443 3.53 9.69 -11.15
CA ALA A 443 4.90 9.29 -11.45
C ALA A 443 5.39 9.86 -12.80
N VAL A 444 4.48 10.05 -13.75
CA VAL A 444 4.78 10.63 -15.08
C VAL A 444 5.24 12.08 -14.94
N ASP A 445 4.54 12.89 -14.13
CA ASP A 445 4.88 14.30 -13.95
C ASP A 445 6.24 14.47 -13.27
N PHE A 446 6.49 13.69 -12.21
CA PHE A 446 7.78 13.72 -11.54
C PHE A 446 8.91 13.25 -12.45
N LYS A 447 8.70 12.15 -13.23
CA LYS A 447 9.68 11.68 -14.22
C LYS A 447 10.01 12.75 -15.24
N LYS A 448 8.98 13.43 -15.78
CA LYS A 448 9.17 14.53 -16.75
C LYS A 448 9.98 15.67 -16.17
N ALA A 449 9.70 16.08 -14.95
CA ALA A 449 10.45 17.13 -14.26
C ALA A 449 11.93 16.73 -14.06
N LEU A 450 12.21 15.50 -13.61
CA LEU A 450 13.57 15.00 -13.47
C LEU A 450 14.34 15.01 -14.81
N LEU A 451 13.72 14.50 -15.88
CA LEU A 451 14.34 14.50 -17.22
C LEU A 451 14.64 15.91 -17.76
N SER A 452 13.90 16.92 -17.32
CA SER A 452 14.13 18.32 -17.72
C SER A 452 15.21 19.00 -16.87
N SER A 453 15.68 18.38 -15.78
CA SER A 453 16.64 18.94 -14.83
C SER A 453 18.05 18.39 -14.94
N ILE A 454 18.27 17.43 -15.86
CA ILE A 454 19.57 16.74 -16.08
C ILE A 454 20.12 17.01 -17.47
#